data_6ca7b174166122a2d28e33fcd3906d32
#
_entry.id   6ca7b174166122a2d28e33fcd3906d32
#
_cell.length_a   1.000
_cell.length_b   1.000
_cell.length_c   1.000
_cell.angle_alpha   90.00
_cell.angle_beta   90.00
_cell.angle_gamma   90.00
#
_symmetry.space_group_name_H-M   'P 1'
#
loop_
_entity.id
_entity.type
_entity.pdbx_description
1 polymer ?
#
loop_
_entity_poly.entity_id
_entity_poly.type
_entity_poly.pdbx_seq_one_letter_code
_entity_poly.pdbx_strand_id
1 'polypeptide(L)'
;MSGRRLALLVLLVAGAVVGAFALRVALWRPLAVGGAPLDDGYTRVAGVVHVHTTLSDGGGTPEEVAAAARAAGLRFVVITDHNNVDAKPFEGEHDGVLVLVGTEVSTTAGHVLGLGVRDPAFRFSGDAHDALDDIRDLGGASFAAHPLSPREDFRWTGWELPGPWGMELVNGDSQWRSAGWPRLLRTAALYGLNPRYALLGSVTPPGDTLARWDALLARRDVAGIAGADAHSRVPVRKERAARFPSYESLFALAQDHVVLDRPLSGQAGPDGQAILAALAKGRCYVGLDALAPAGEFSFTAEVGGRRFTMGDTVAPDPRLILTAAGRMPAGARVRILRDGGEAAEGEGFLARTAPQPGVYRAEVRVPGWSTPWILSNPIYVFGPEAAAARAQNAAWPAEPPAPAAGETIDGFNGGSSFAAEFDPSSSMDRNVVAAGAGPDGSGAARMAFRLGAPGPGRPFTWCALVNRQPRDLTGRRGLVLAIKGDGEYRLWVQVRDANPASPDDGTESWFASVRTAKEWRRVAVPFDRLRSITRGSDGKLDLEKVRQIVFVVDLGAEKPGTQGTIWIDDVGVFD
;
A
#
# COMPACT_ATOMS: atom_id res chain seq x y z
N MET A 1 -14.67 57.26 31.34
CA MET A 1 -13.29 56.79 30.95
C MET A 1 -12.95 57.43 29.61
N SER A 2 -11.75 57.97 29.45
CA SER A 2 -11.31 58.46 28.13
C SER A 2 -11.24 57.27 27.15
N GLY A 3 -11.53 57.47 25.86
CA GLY A 3 -11.49 56.43 24.84
C GLY A 3 -10.14 55.65 24.81
N ARG A 4 -9.01 56.32 25.12
CA ARG A 4 -7.70 55.70 25.25
C ARG A 4 -7.62 54.67 26.41
N ARG A 5 -8.22 54.95 27.55
CA ARG A 5 -8.27 54.04 28.72
C ARG A 5 -9.12 52.81 28.42
N LEU A 6 -10.23 52.99 27.71
CA LEU A 6 -11.10 51.89 27.28
C LEU A 6 -10.37 51.00 26.26
N ALA A 7 -9.71 51.58 25.27
CA ALA A 7 -8.92 50.83 24.29
C ALA A 7 -7.79 50.03 24.95
N LEU A 8 -7.06 50.61 25.90
CA LEU A 8 -6.02 49.92 26.65
C LEU A 8 -6.56 48.73 27.46
N LEU A 9 -7.70 48.94 28.13
CA LEU A 9 -8.36 47.87 28.89
C LEU A 9 -8.80 46.73 27.98
N VAL A 10 -9.38 47.03 26.81
CA VAL A 10 -9.76 46.00 25.81
C VAL A 10 -8.56 45.22 25.33
N LEU A 11 -7.43 45.89 25.02
CA LEU A 11 -6.18 45.20 24.61
C LEU A 11 -5.59 44.32 25.72
N LEU A 12 -5.63 44.80 26.98
CA LEU A 12 -5.16 44.00 28.13
C LEU A 12 -6.05 42.77 28.35
N VAL A 13 -7.35 42.89 28.27
CA VAL A 13 -8.28 41.77 28.39
C VAL A 13 -8.10 40.80 27.23
N ALA A 14 -8.01 41.28 26.00
CA ALA A 14 -7.72 40.43 24.83
C ALA A 14 -6.39 39.68 24.96
N GLY A 15 -5.34 40.38 25.40
CA GLY A 15 -4.02 39.77 25.67
C GLY A 15 -4.09 38.70 26.76
N ALA A 16 -4.84 38.95 27.86
CA ALA A 16 -5.02 37.97 28.92
C ALA A 16 -5.82 36.73 28.44
N VAL A 17 -6.84 36.91 27.61
CA VAL A 17 -7.62 35.82 27.02
C VAL A 17 -6.77 34.99 26.09
N VAL A 18 -5.98 35.63 25.20
CA VAL A 18 -5.03 34.93 24.28
C VAL A 18 -3.96 34.19 25.08
N GLY A 19 -3.39 34.82 26.11
CA GLY A 19 -2.39 34.19 26.98
C GLY A 19 -2.94 32.99 27.74
N ALA A 20 -4.15 33.10 28.29
CA ALA A 20 -4.82 31.98 28.97
C ALA A 20 -5.13 30.84 28.01
N PHE A 21 -5.58 31.13 26.78
CA PHE A 21 -5.77 30.11 25.74
C PHE A 21 -4.46 29.43 25.34
N ALA A 22 -3.39 30.20 25.09
CA ALA A 22 -2.08 29.66 24.74
C ALA A 22 -1.53 28.76 25.86
N LEU A 23 -1.67 29.17 27.12
CA LEU A 23 -1.28 28.36 28.28
C LEU A 23 -2.10 27.07 28.36
N ARG A 24 -3.41 27.14 28.14
CA ARG A 24 -4.30 25.95 28.10
C ARG A 24 -3.86 24.97 27.01
N VAL A 25 -3.49 25.45 25.82
CA VAL A 25 -2.97 24.62 24.73
C VAL A 25 -1.63 24.01 25.11
N ALA A 26 -0.69 24.81 25.61
CA ALA A 26 0.64 24.34 25.99
C ALA A 26 0.60 23.28 27.10
N LEU A 27 -0.32 23.41 28.04
CA LEU A 27 -0.51 22.45 29.15
C LEU A 27 -1.47 21.30 28.83
N TRP A 28 -2.06 21.29 27.63
CA TRP A 28 -2.99 20.24 27.25
C TRP A 28 -2.29 18.86 27.25
N ARG A 29 -3.00 17.86 27.75
CA ARG A 29 -2.56 16.44 27.80
C ARG A 29 -3.64 15.56 27.19
N PRO A 30 -3.30 14.39 26.62
CA PRO A 30 -4.27 13.38 26.25
C PRO A 30 -5.19 13.04 27.41
N LEU A 31 -6.42 12.65 27.09
CA LEU A 31 -7.41 12.29 28.08
C LEU A 31 -6.93 11.07 28.88
N ALA A 32 -7.15 11.11 30.19
CA ALA A 32 -6.87 9.96 31.02
C ALA A 32 -7.86 8.83 30.72
N VAL A 33 -7.36 7.60 30.71
CA VAL A 33 -8.17 6.39 30.58
C VAL A 33 -8.38 5.75 31.94
N GLY A 34 -9.59 5.26 32.20
CA GLY A 34 -9.99 4.55 33.40
C GLY A 34 -10.57 3.20 33.07
N GLY A 35 -10.80 2.36 34.09
CA GLY A 35 -11.32 1.00 33.96
C GLY A 35 -10.34 -0.05 34.49
N ALA A 36 -10.78 -1.30 34.52
CA ALA A 36 -9.93 -2.43 34.89
C ALA A 36 -8.90 -2.73 33.78
N PRO A 37 -7.68 -3.17 34.14
CA PRO A 37 -6.75 -3.70 33.16
C PRO A 37 -7.36 -4.86 32.37
N LEU A 38 -6.97 -5.00 31.11
CA LEU A 38 -7.40 -6.12 30.27
C LEU A 38 -6.69 -7.41 30.70
N ASP A 39 -7.47 -8.48 30.83
CA ASP A 39 -6.99 -9.84 31.02
C ASP A 39 -7.72 -10.76 30.01
N ASP A 40 -7.40 -10.58 28.74
CA ASP A 40 -8.02 -11.33 27.65
C ASP A 40 -7.05 -12.34 26.99
N GLY A 41 -5.84 -12.46 27.54
CA GLY A 41 -4.83 -13.41 27.06
C GLY A 41 -4.06 -12.96 25.82
N TYR A 42 -4.32 -11.75 25.31
CA TYR A 42 -3.62 -11.20 24.14
C TYR A 42 -2.59 -10.14 24.52
N THR A 43 -1.51 -10.09 23.77
CA THR A 43 -0.52 -9.00 23.85
C THR A 43 -0.81 -7.95 22.79
N ARG A 44 -0.74 -6.69 23.17
CA ARG A 44 -0.89 -5.55 22.26
C ARG A 44 0.44 -4.88 22.01
N VAL A 45 0.71 -4.58 20.74
CA VAL A 45 1.95 -3.96 20.28
C VAL A 45 1.61 -2.75 19.44
N ALA A 46 1.93 -1.55 19.92
CA ALA A 46 1.67 -0.30 19.21
C ALA A 46 2.78 0.02 18.22
N GLY A 47 2.40 0.45 17.03
CA GLY A 47 3.33 0.91 16.01
C GLY A 47 2.65 1.75 14.96
N VAL A 48 3.42 2.17 13.97
CA VAL A 48 2.93 2.91 12.81
C VAL A 48 3.44 2.28 11.52
N VAL A 49 2.63 2.39 10.48
CA VAL A 49 2.98 2.03 9.11
C VAL A 49 2.92 3.25 8.22
N HIS A 50 3.44 3.14 7.00
CA HIS A 50 3.45 4.20 5.99
C HIS A 50 4.31 5.37 6.42
N VAL A 51 5.62 5.18 6.28
CA VAL A 51 6.63 6.19 6.66
C VAL A 51 7.68 6.30 5.56
N HIS A 52 7.99 7.53 5.17
CA HIS A 52 8.97 7.84 4.14
C HIS A 52 10.25 8.39 4.75
N THR A 53 11.39 8.03 4.14
CA THR A 53 12.71 8.48 4.55
C THR A 53 13.39 9.26 3.43
N THR A 54 14.65 9.67 3.65
CA THR A 54 15.49 10.28 2.62
C THR A 54 15.86 9.34 1.47
N LEU A 55 15.44 8.06 1.55
CA LEU A 55 15.59 7.08 0.45
C LEU A 55 14.49 7.24 -0.61
N SER A 56 13.45 8.04 -0.31
CA SER A 56 12.48 8.55 -1.27
C SER A 56 12.31 10.07 -1.12
N ASP A 57 11.23 10.52 -0.52
CA ASP A 57 10.88 11.94 -0.42
C ASP A 57 10.63 12.42 1.02
N GLY A 58 10.92 11.58 2.01
CA GLY A 58 10.92 11.95 3.42
C GLY A 58 12.08 12.88 3.82
N GLY A 59 11.97 13.52 4.96
CA GLY A 59 12.95 14.48 5.46
C GLY A 59 14.02 13.91 6.39
N GLY A 60 13.86 12.69 6.91
CA GLY A 60 14.79 12.04 7.84
C GLY A 60 15.31 10.70 7.36
N THR A 61 16.43 10.26 7.95
CA THR A 61 17.01 8.94 7.66
C THR A 61 16.24 7.82 8.38
N PRO A 62 16.45 6.54 8.02
CA PRO A 62 15.87 5.42 8.77
C PRO A 62 16.18 5.45 10.26
N GLU A 63 17.40 5.88 10.65
CA GLU A 63 17.82 6.02 12.05
C GLU A 63 17.00 7.10 12.78
N GLU A 64 16.76 8.24 12.12
CA GLU A 64 15.93 9.32 12.68
C GLU A 64 14.47 8.89 12.83
N VAL A 65 13.96 8.06 11.91
CA VAL A 65 12.62 7.45 12.00
C VAL A 65 12.55 6.50 13.20
N ALA A 66 13.53 5.60 13.40
CA ALA A 66 13.58 4.71 14.54
C ALA A 66 13.66 5.46 15.87
N ALA A 67 14.48 6.51 15.95
CA ALA A 67 14.59 7.36 17.12
C ALA A 67 13.26 8.09 17.44
N ALA A 68 12.57 8.59 16.42
CA ALA A 68 11.27 9.22 16.57
C ALA A 68 10.18 8.21 17.02
N ALA A 69 10.20 6.98 16.51
CA ALA A 69 9.30 5.91 16.92
C ALA A 69 9.51 5.56 18.41
N ARG A 70 10.77 5.46 18.84
CA ARG A 70 11.09 5.28 20.27
C ARG A 70 10.59 6.44 21.12
N ALA A 71 10.80 7.68 20.69
CA ALA A 71 10.34 8.88 21.41
C ALA A 71 8.80 8.94 21.51
N ALA A 72 8.10 8.42 20.51
CA ALA A 72 6.63 8.27 20.50
C ALA A 72 6.15 7.07 21.33
N GLY A 73 7.04 6.24 21.87
CA GLY A 73 6.70 5.05 22.68
C GLY A 73 6.24 3.84 21.85
N LEU A 74 6.56 3.79 20.57
CA LEU A 74 6.20 2.69 19.68
C LEU A 74 7.12 1.49 19.87
N ARG A 75 6.59 0.30 19.55
CA ARG A 75 7.33 -0.96 19.54
C ARG A 75 7.74 -1.39 18.12
N PHE A 76 7.05 -0.90 17.11
CA PHE A 76 7.44 -1.12 15.72
C PHE A 76 7.15 0.09 14.84
N VAL A 77 7.85 0.18 13.73
CA VAL A 77 7.60 1.12 12.63
C VAL A 77 7.83 0.40 11.31
N VAL A 78 6.99 0.65 10.30
CA VAL A 78 7.17 0.13 8.95
C VAL A 78 7.50 1.27 8.01
N ILE A 79 8.76 1.30 7.54
CA ILE A 79 9.24 2.23 6.51
C ILE A 79 8.74 1.74 5.15
N THR A 80 8.18 2.63 4.34
CA THR A 80 7.56 2.30 3.05
C THR A 80 7.94 3.32 1.98
N ASP A 81 9.22 3.53 1.77
CA ASP A 81 9.72 4.46 0.75
C ASP A 81 9.14 4.16 -0.65
N HIS A 82 8.95 5.19 -1.47
CA HIS A 82 8.32 5.07 -2.78
C HIS A 82 9.09 4.16 -3.74
N ASN A 83 8.43 3.13 -4.24
CA ASN A 83 8.88 2.22 -5.31
C ASN A 83 10.23 1.53 -5.05
N ASN A 84 10.67 1.45 -3.80
CA ASN A 84 11.92 0.81 -3.40
C ASN A 84 11.83 0.22 -1.98
N VAL A 85 12.80 -0.61 -1.64
CA VAL A 85 13.03 -1.14 -0.29
C VAL A 85 14.47 -0.89 0.16
N ASP A 86 15.05 0.24 -0.24
CA ASP A 86 16.47 0.54 0.00
C ASP A 86 16.80 0.71 1.49
N ALA A 87 15.77 0.83 2.35
CA ALA A 87 15.92 0.76 3.81
C ALA A 87 16.13 -0.66 4.37
N LYS A 88 16.03 -1.74 3.55
CA LYS A 88 16.18 -3.14 4.02
C LYS A 88 17.44 -3.43 4.83
N PRO A 89 18.62 -2.87 4.53
CA PRO A 89 19.80 -3.05 5.38
C PRO A 89 19.64 -2.54 6.82
N PHE A 90 18.65 -1.66 7.05
CA PHE A 90 18.33 -1.11 8.37
C PHE A 90 17.17 -1.85 9.07
N GLU A 91 16.60 -2.90 8.47
CA GLU A 91 15.54 -3.68 9.10
C GLU A 91 16.07 -4.45 10.32
N GLY A 92 15.35 -4.36 11.45
CA GLY A 92 15.77 -5.03 12.68
C GLY A 92 15.38 -4.26 13.94
N GLU A 93 15.94 -4.70 15.09
CA GLU A 93 15.69 -4.08 16.38
C GLU A 93 16.64 -2.89 16.60
N HIS A 94 16.09 -1.73 16.91
CA HIS A 94 16.83 -0.49 17.18
C HIS A 94 16.33 0.14 18.49
N ASP A 95 17.10 0.04 19.55
CA ASP A 95 16.81 0.64 20.85
C ASP A 95 15.39 0.38 21.38
N GLY A 96 14.88 -0.84 21.21
CA GLY A 96 13.56 -1.23 21.66
C GLY A 96 12.43 -0.97 20.66
N VAL A 97 12.75 -0.55 19.44
CA VAL A 97 11.81 -0.42 18.31
C VAL A 97 12.20 -1.39 17.20
N LEU A 98 11.26 -2.22 16.79
CA LEU A 98 11.43 -3.08 15.63
C LEU A 98 11.14 -2.29 14.36
N VAL A 99 12.17 -2.03 13.56
CA VAL A 99 12.04 -1.43 12.23
C VAL A 99 11.76 -2.54 11.22
N LEU A 100 10.66 -2.42 10.51
CA LEU A 100 10.26 -3.26 9.40
C LEU A 100 10.30 -2.43 8.11
N VAL A 101 10.55 -3.09 6.98
CA VAL A 101 10.65 -2.41 5.69
C VAL A 101 9.69 -3.00 4.69
N GLY A 102 8.93 -2.12 4.08
CA GLY A 102 8.05 -2.34 2.95
C GLY A 102 8.31 -1.31 1.86
N THR A 103 7.31 -1.05 1.06
CA THR A 103 7.34 -0.05 -0.01
C THR A 103 5.95 0.55 -0.21
N GLU A 104 5.87 1.78 -0.68
CA GLU A 104 4.69 2.35 -1.29
C GLU A 104 4.87 2.37 -2.80
N VAL A 105 4.13 1.54 -3.52
CA VAL A 105 4.20 1.46 -4.98
C VAL A 105 3.20 2.45 -5.59
N SER A 106 3.71 3.38 -6.41
CA SER A 106 2.88 4.29 -7.21
C SER A 106 2.38 3.56 -8.44
N THR A 107 1.06 3.48 -8.61
CA THR A 107 0.43 2.74 -9.71
C THR A 107 -0.58 3.57 -10.49
N THR A 108 -1.00 3.06 -11.63
CA THR A 108 -2.08 3.65 -12.45
C THR A 108 -3.44 3.70 -11.76
N ALA A 109 -3.63 2.95 -10.68
CA ALA A 109 -4.87 2.92 -9.89
C ALA A 109 -4.74 3.60 -8.52
N GLY A 110 -3.73 4.43 -8.31
CA GLY A 110 -3.36 5.02 -7.02
C GLY A 110 -2.19 4.30 -6.38
N HIS A 111 -1.98 4.49 -5.08
CA HIS A 111 -0.82 3.89 -4.40
C HIS A 111 -1.20 2.63 -3.61
N VAL A 112 -0.26 1.71 -3.51
CA VAL A 112 -0.40 0.49 -2.72
C VAL A 112 0.83 0.26 -1.84
N LEU A 113 0.59 0.01 -0.56
CA LEU A 113 1.65 -0.41 0.37
C LEU A 113 1.93 -1.91 0.17
N GLY A 114 3.20 -2.27 0.12
CA GLY A 114 3.68 -3.64 0.21
C GLY A 114 4.45 -3.81 1.52
N LEU A 115 3.82 -4.39 2.54
CA LEU A 115 4.44 -4.56 3.85
C LEU A 115 5.18 -5.89 3.92
N GLY A 116 6.44 -5.89 4.37
CA GLY A 116 7.23 -7.10 4.57
C GLY A 116 7.71 -7.79 3.29
N VAL A 117 7.76 -7.06 2.17
CA VAL A 117 8.33 -7.57 0.91
C VAL A 117 9.82 -7.85 1.04
N ARG A 118 10.32 -8.92 0.42
CA ARG A 118 11.76 -9.13 0.24
C ARG A 118 12.32 -8.15 -0.80
N ASP A 119 13.62 -7.88 -0.78
CA ASP A 119 14.26 -6.99 -1.77
C ASP A 119 14.17 -7.60 -3.17
N PRO A 120 13.49 -6.96 -4.13
CA PRO A 120 13.40 -7.44 -5.50
C PRO A 120 14.66 -7.11 -6.29
N ALA A 121 15.02 -8.00 -7.21
CA ALA A 121 16.04 -7.72 -8.21
C ALA A 121 15.55 -6.72 -9.27
N PHE A 122 14.25 -6.68 -9.52
CA PHE A 122 13.56 -5.83 -10.48
C PHE A 122 12.91 -4.59 -9.82
N ARG A 123 12.36 -3.68 -10.60
CA ARG A 123 11.53 -2.57 -10.10
C ARG A 123 10.07 -2.99 -9.99
N PHE A 124 9.37 -2.46 -8.98
CA PHE A 124 7.91 -2.62 -8.86
C PHE A 124 7.20 -2.07 -10.10
N SER A 125 6.14 -2.73 -10.52
CA SER A 125 5.34 -2.29 -11.66
C SER A 125 4.51 -1.04 -11.33
N GLY A 126 4.41 -0.14 -12.30
CA GLY A 126 3.45 0.96 -12.25
C GLY A 126 2.01 0.55 -12.62
N ASP A 127 1.77 -0.67 -13.11
CA ASP A 127 0.43 -1.23 -13.24
C ASP A 127 -0.04 -1.80 -11.90
N ALA A 128 -1.28 -1.47 -11.50
CA ALA A 128 -1.76 -1.83 -10.17
C ALA A 128 -1.95 -3.34 -9.98
N HIS A 129 -2.37 -4.07 -11.00
CA HIS A 129 -2.50 -5.53 -10.93
C HIS A 129 -1.13 -6.17 -10.76
N ASP A 130 -0.17 -5.79 -11.62
CA ASP A 130 1.19 -6.29 -11.56
C ASP A 130 1.89 -5.92 -10.24
N ALA A 131 1.62 -4.72 -9.69
CA ALA A 131 2.17 -4.30 -8.40
C ALA A 131 1.67 -5.17 -7.25
N LEU A 132 0.38 -5.53 -7.25
CA LEU A 132 -0.18 -6.47 -6.27
C LEU A 132 0.43 -7.87 -6.42
N ASP A 133 0.65 -8.34 -7.66
CA ASP A 133 1.34 -9.60 -7.95
C ASP A 133 2.80 -9.57 -7.47
N ASP A 134 3.51 -8.45 -7.70
CA ASP A 134 4.87 -8.26 -7.21
C ASP A 134 4.94 -8.38 -5.69
N ILE A 135 4.06 -7.64 -4.98
CA ILE A 135 4.02 -7.66 -3.51
C ILE A 135 3.75 -9.07 -2.99
N ARG A 136 2.77 -9.78 -3.58
CA ARG A 136 2.47 -11.18 -3.24
C ARG A 136 3.67 -12.09 -3.40
N ASP A 137 4.29 -12.07 -4.58
CA ASP A 137 5.37 -12.98 -4.93
C ASP A 137 6.67 -12.68 -4.17
N LEU A 138 6.80 -11.44 -3.69
CA LEU A 138 7.84 -11.02 -2.75
C LEU A 138 7.48 -11.33 -1.28
N GLY A 139 6.34 -11.98 -1.02
CA GLY A 139 5.92 -12.42 0.31
C GLY A 139 5.29 -11.34 1.17
N GLY A 140 4.97 -10.18 0.60
CA GLY A 140 4.38 -9.05 1.33
C GLY A 140 2.86 -9.09 1.42
N ALA A 141 2.33 -8.22 2.28
CA ALA A 141 0.90 -7.92 2.40
C ALA A 141 0.59 -6.56 1.76
N SER A 142 -0.47 -6.52 0.94
CA SER A 142 -0.87 -5.32 0.21
C SER A 142 -1.93 -4.52 0.95
N PHE A 143 -1.82 -3.17 0.93
CA PHE A 143 -2.85 -2.26 1.45
C PHE A 143 -3.01 -1.07 0.50
N ALA A 144 -4.25 -0.73 0.12
CA ALA A 144 -4.52 0.51 -0.60
C ALA A 144 -4.15 1.70 0.28
N ALA A 145 -3.15 2.48 -0.14
CA ALA A 145 -2.69 3.67 0.56
C ALA A 145 -3.68 4.82 0.34
N HIS A 146 -3.92 5.65 1.37
CA HIS A 146 -4.77 6.86 1.31
C HIS A 146 -5.91 6.76 0.26
N PRO A 147 -6.79 5.74 0.36
CA PRO A 147 -7.63 5.29 -0.76
C PRO A 147 -8.64 6.35 -1.25
N LEU A 148 -9.00 7.32 -0.40
CA LEU A 148 -9.83 8.46 -0.75
C LEU A 148 -9.04 9.78 -0.69
N SER A 149 -7.78 9.76 -1.11
CA SER A 149 -6.94 10.96 -1.17
C SER A 149 -7.65 12.11 -1.89
N PRO A 150 -7.53 13.37 -1.42
CA PRO A 150 -8.02 14.54 -2.15
C PRO A 150 -7.26 14.77 -3.46
N ARG A 151 -6.06 14.20 -3.62
CA ARG A 151 -5.27 14.22 -4.86
C ARG A 151 -5.71 13.04 -5.74
N GLU A 152 -6.22 13.35 -6.93
CA GLU A 152 -6.78 12.33 -7.84
C GLU A 152 -5.77 11.27 -8.24
N ASP A 153 -4.54 11.66 -8.57
CA ASP A 153 -3.46 10.76 -9.00
C ASP A 153 -3.05 9.75 -7.91
N PHE A 154 -3.37 10.04 -6.64
CA PHE A 154 -3.01 9.18 -5.50
C PHE A 154 -4.19 8.34 -5.02
N ARG A 155 -5.41 8.68 -5.49
CA ARG A 155 -6.64 8.01 -5.06
C ARG A 155 -6.70 6.60 -5.62
N TRP A 156 -7.02 5.66 -4.74
CA TRP A 156 -7.20 4.28 -5.16
C TRP A 156 -8.44 4.11 -6.02
N THR A 157 -8.28 3.55 -7.20
CA THR A 157 -9.36 3.22 -8.14
C THR A 157 -9.47 1.72 -8.41
N GLY A 158 -8.50 0.91 -7.94
CA GLY A 158 -8.42 -0.54 -8.15
C GLY A 158 -9.35 -1.37 -7.26
N TRP A 159 -10.58 -0.89 -6.99
CA TRP A 159 -11.52 -1.53 -6.06
C TRP A 159 -11.94 -2.94 -6.42
N GLU A 160 -11.93 -3.28 -7.69
CA GLU A 160 -12.30 -4.60 -8.21
C GLU A 160 -11.08 -5.50 -8.50
N LEU A 161 -9.88 -5.04 -8.18
CA LEU A 161 -8.68 -5.85 -8.35
C LEU A 161 -8.73 -7.08 -7.43
N PRO A 162 -8.29 -8.24 -7.93
CA PRO A 162 -8.32 -9.48 -7.18
C PRO A 162 -7.25 -9.52 -6.09
N GLY A 163 -7.33 -10.54 -5.27
CA GLY A 163 -6.32 -10.85 -4.24
C GLY A 163 -6.65 -10.29 -2.86
N PRO A 164 -5.97 -10.78 -1.84
CA PRO A 164 -6.11 -10.32 -0.47
C PRO A 164 -5.34 -9.00 -0.29
N TRP A 165 -6.06 -7.89 -0.22
CA TRP A 165 -5.48 -6.60 0.12
C TRP A 165 -6.35 -5.87 1.16
N GLY A 166 -5.68 -5.13 2.04
CA GLY A 166 -6.27 -4.25 3.04
C GLY A 166 -6.36 -2.80 2.56
N MET A 167 -6.69 -1.88 3.46
CA MET A 167 -6.72 -0.45 3.16
C MET A 167 -6.45 0.41 4.39
N GLU A 168 -5.98 1.61 4.17
CA GLU A 168 -5.91 2.63 5.21
C GLU A 168 -7.30 3.20 5.51
N LEU A 169 -7.66 3.21 6.79
CA LEU A 169 -8.91 3.83 7.29
C LEU A 169 -8.69 5.30 7.64
N VAL A 170 -7.50 5.61 8.14
CA VAL A 170 -7.03 6.97 8.46
C VAL A 170 -5.65 7.12 7.87
N ASN A 171 -5.38 8.24 7.19
CA ASN A 171 -4.07 8.54 6.64
C ASN A 171 -3.66 9.96 7.04
N GLY A 172 -2.46 10.11 7.61
CA GLY A 172 -1.99 11.35 8.21
C GLY A 172 -1.82 12.50 7.21
N ASP A 173 -1.21 12.23 6.04
CA ASP A 173 -1.02 13.25 5.00
C ASP A 173 -2.34 13.67 4.37
N SER A 174 -3.26 12.73 4.11
CA SER A 174 -4.60 13.03 3.60
C SER A 174 -5.42 13.89 4.55
N GLN A 175 -5.30 13.69 5.87
CA GLN A 175 -5.94 14.54 6.88
C GLN A 175 -5.43 15.99 6.80
N TRP A 176 -4.11 16.15 6.67
CA TRP A 176 -3.47 17.45 6.52
C TRP A 176 -3.90 18.14 5.21
N ARG A 177 -3.84 17.45 4.09
CA ARG A 177 -4.18 18.00 2.76
C ARG A 177 -5.66 18.31 2.58
N SER A 178 -6.54 17.57 3.24
CA SER A 178 -7.98 17.83 3.25
C SER A 178 -8.36 19.00 4.14
N ALA A 179 -7.45 19.49 4.99
CA ALA A 179 -7.72 20.58 5.90
C ALA A 179 -7.79 21.92 5.14
N GLY A 180 -8.89 22.63 5.27
CA GLY A 180 -9.02 23.99 4.72
C GLY A 180 -8.04 24.99 5.38
N TRP A 181 -7.74 26.09 4.69
CA TRP A 181 -6.82 27.14 5.14
C TRP A 181 -6.97 27.57 6.60
N PRO A 182 -8.18 27.81 7.16
CA PRO A 182 -8.30 28.20 8.54
C PRO A 182 -7.78 27.15 9.52
N ARG A 183 -8.01 25.87 9.20
CA ARG A 183 -7.53 24.73 10.02
C ARG A 183 -6.01 24.60 9.93
N LEU A 184 -5.43 24.71 8.74
CA LEU A 184 -3.97 24.68 8.54
C LEU A 184 -3.27 25.82 9.30
N LEU A 185 -3.77 27.06 9.20
CA LEU A 185 -3.25 28.21 9.94
C LEU A 185 -3.34 28.01 11.46
N ARG A 186 -4.49 27.49 11.94
CA ARG A 186 -4.65 27.15 13.35
C ARG A 186 -3.64 26.10 13.79
N THR A 187 -3.49 25.03 13.02
CA THR A 187 -2.54 23.95 13.32
C THR A 187 -1.10 24.48 13.36
N ALA A 188 -0.69 25.27 12.37
CA ALA A 188 0.64 25.88 12.33
C ALA A 188 0.89 26.82 13.52
N ALA A 189 -0.09 27.66 13.88
CA ALA A 189 0.02 28.59 15.02
C ALA A 189 0.10 27.86 16.37
N LEU A 190 -0.59 26.73 16.53
CA LEU A 190 -0.63 25.98 17.79
C LEU A 190 0.47 24.93 17.90
N TYR A 191 1.09 24.54 16.79
CA TYR A 191 2.09 23.49 16.76
C TYR A 191 3.31 23.80 17.65
N GLY A 192 3.79 25.03 17.64
CA GLY A 192 4.86 25.49 18.51
C GLY A 192 4.54 25.49 20.01
N LEU A 193 3.25 25.49 20.36
CA LEU A 193 2.79 25.39 21.76
C LEU A 193 2.62 23.93 22.19
N ASN A 194 1.95 23.13 21.34
CA ASN A 194 1.68 21.72 21.60
C ASN A 194 1.43 20.99 20.27
N PRO A 195 2.42 20.27 19.71
CA PRO A 195 2.32 19.58 18.43
C PRO A 195 1.15 18.59 18.40
N ARG A 196 1.00 17.78 19.45
CA ARG A 196 -0.06 16.77 19.58
C ARG A 196 -1.47 17.39 19.53
N TYR A 197 -1.70 18.44 20.32
CA TYR A 197 -2.96 19.18 20.30
C TYR A 197 -3.26 19.82 18.94
N ALA A 198 -2.24 20.40 18.32
CA ALA A 198 -2.36 21.05 17.02
C ALA A 198 -2.76 20.06 15.93
N LEU A 199 -2.06 18.93 15.83
CA LEU A 199 -2.33 17.89 14.83
C LEU A 199 -3.67 17.20 15.07
N LEU A 200 -4.00 16.87 16.32
CA LEU A 200 -5.31 16.30 16.67
C LEU A 200 -6.47 17.19 16.19
N GLY A 201 -6.32 18.52 16.26
CA GLY A 201 -7.30 19.47 15.73
C GLY A 201 -7.45 19.48 14.21
N SER A 202 -6.54 18.82 13.46
CA SER A 202 -6.65 18.68 12.00
C SER A 202 -7.35 17.38 11.57
N VAL A 203 -7.51 16.42 12.46
CA VAL A 203 -8.14 15.12 12.15
C VAL A 203 -9.65 15.32 11.91
N THR A 204 -10.13 14.70 10.86
CA THR A 204 -11.55 14.66 10.47
C THR A 204 -12.09 13.24 10.52
N PRO A 205 -13.40 13.05 10.78
CA PRO A 205 -13.99 11.71 10.74
C PRO A 205 -13.82 11.07 9.37
N PRO A 206 -13.34 9.82 9.28
CA PRO A 206 -13.12 9.12 8.02
C PRO A 206 -14.42 8.47 7.50
N GLY A 207 -15.55 9.20 7.52
CA GLY A 207 -16.88 8.64 7.21
C GLY A 207 -16.97 7.97 5.85
N ASP A 208 -16.48 8.62 4.80
CA ASP A 208 -16.51 8.09 3.43
C ASP A 208 -15.60 6.85 3.28
N THR A 209 -14.44 6.87 3.94
CA THR A 209 -13.51 5.73 3.96
C THR A 209 -14.13 4.53 4.67
N LEU A 210 -14.77 4.76 5.82
CA LEU A 210 -15.46 3.69 6.56
C LEU A 210 -16.65 3.14 5.77
N ALA A 211 -17.43 3.99 5.10
CA ALA A 211 -18.53 3.53 4.24
C ALA A 211 -18.03 2.67 3.07
N ARG A 212 -16.90 3.05 2.45
CA ARG A 212 -16.27 2.26 1.40
C ARG A 212 -15.73 0.94 1.96
N TRP A 213 -15.12 0.95 3.14
CA TRP A 213 -14.64 -0.26 3.80
C TRP A 213 -15.79 -1.22 4.12
N ASP A 214 -16.88 -0.73 4.71
CA ASP A 214 -18.07 -1.53 5.00
C ASP A 214 -18.68 -2.16 3.72
N ALA A 215 -18.68 -1.42 2.59
CA ALA A 215 -19.12 -1.95 1.30
C ALA A 215 -18.21 -3.08 0.76
N LEU A 216 -16.90 -3.01 0.98
CA LEU A 216 -15.96 -4.09 0.65
C LEU A 216 -16.14 -5.28 1.61
N LEU A 217 -16.26 -5.01 2.90
CA LEU A 217 -16.49 -6.01 3.94
C LEU A 217 -17.77 -6.82 3.72
N ALA A 218 -18.78 -6.26 3.06
CA ALA A 218 -19.98 -7.01 2.69
C ALA A 218 -19.67 -8.19 1.73
N ARG A 219 -18.59 -8.12 0.95
CA ARG A 219 -18.25 -9.11 -0.09
C ARG A 219 -17.04 -9.99 0.26
N ARG A 220 -16.06 -9.46 0.96
CA ARG A 220 -14.78 -10.13 1.26
C ARG A 220 -14.14 -9.59 2.54
N ASP A 221 -13.14 -10.31 3.04
CA ASP A 221 -12.38 -9.84 4.18
C ASP A 221 -11.36 -8.79 3.74
N VAL A 222 -11.33 -7.65 4.43
CA VAL A 222 -10.43 -6.51 4.15
C VAL A 222 -9.91 -5.96 5.47
N ALA A 223 -8.61 -6.08 5.70
CA ALA A 223 -7.98 -5.50 6.87
C ALA A 223 -7.91 -3.97 6.78
N GLY A 224 -8.21 -3.28 7.87
CA GLY A 224 -8.09 -1.83 8.00
C GLY A 224 -6.94 -1.44 8.92
N ILE A 225 -6.14 -0.47 8.50
CA ILE A 225 -4.99 0.07 9.25
C ILE A 225 -5.01 1.60 9.27
N ALA A 226 -4.16 2.21 10.11
CA ALA A 226 -3.81 3.62 10.01
C ALA A 226 -2.50 3.77 9.22
N GLY A 227 -2.46 4.68 8.26
CA GLY A 227 -1.22 5.12 7.63
C GLY A 227 -0.74 6.44 8.24
N ALA A 228 0.47 6.49 8.77
CA ALA A 228 1.05 7.75 9.22
C ALA A 228 1.34 8.67 8.03
N ASP A 229 1.76 8.09 6.92
CA ASP A 229 2.17 8.78 5.69
C ASP A 229 3.13 9.94 6.01
N ALA A 230 4.09 9.57 6.87
CA ALA A 230 4.93 10.54 7.54
C ALA A 230 6.15 10.87 6.70
N HIS A 231 6.18 12.09 6.18
CA HIS A 231 7.31 12.61 5.41
C HIS A 231 8.24 13.50 6.23
N SER A 232 7.72 14.16 7.28
CA SER A 232 8.46 15.18 8.04
C SER A 232 9.17 16.19 7.13
N ARG A 233 8.50 16.61 6.04
CA ARG A 233 9.08 17.48 5.01
C ARG A 233 8.04 18.39 4.39
N VAL A 234 8.25 19.70 4.53
CA VAL A 234 7.49 20.73 3.83
C VAL A 234 8.42 21.55 2.95
N PRO A 235 8.23 21.60 1.63
CA PRO A 235 9.03 22.44 0.75
C PRO A 235 8.82 23.92 1.12
N VAL A 236 9.91 24.64 1.43
CA VAL A 236 9.88 26.09 1.74
C VAL A 236 10.38 26.91 0.55
N ARG A 237 11.35 26.40 -0.20
CA ARG A 237 11.91 26.93 -1.46
C ARG A 237 12.41 25.77 -2.32
N LYS A 238 12.74 26.03 -3.62
CA LYS A 238 13.18 25.02 -4.60
C LYS A 238 14.19 23.98 -4.08
N GLU A 239 15.06 24.34 -3.12
CA GLU A 239 16.11 23.45 -2.60
C GLU A 239 16.11 23.35 -1.07
N ARG A 240 15.11 23.93 -0.38
CA ARG A 240 15.03 23.91 1.08
C ARG A 240 13.67 23.40 1.53
N ALA A 241 13.69 22.38 2.36
CA ALA A 241 12.53 21.88 3.07
C ALA A 241 12.69 22.08 4.58
N ALA A 242 11.59 22.36 5.25
CA ALA A 242 11.53 22.36 6.71
C ALA A 242 11.10 20.95 7.17
N ARG A 243 11.69 20.47 8.25
CA ARG A 243 11.26 19.23 8.92
C ARG A 243 10.01 19.52 9.77
N PHE A 244 8.86 19.45 9.13
CA PHE A 244 7.58 19.78 9.76
C PHE A 244 6.44 19.02 9.06
N PRO A 245 5.45 18.46 9.81
CA PRO A 245 5.55 18.13 11.24
C PRO A 245 6.69 17.15 11.54
N SER A 246 7.15 17.04 12.79
CA SER A 246 8.19 16.04 13.14
C SER A 246 7.60 14.61 13.08
N TYR A 247 8.44 13.60 12.78
CA TYR A 247 8.02 12.20 12.82
C TYR A 247 7.39 11.83 14.16
N GLU A 248 8.03 12.21 15.29
CA GLU A 248 7.50 11.94 16.62
C GLU A 248 6.05 12.44 16.80
N SER A 249 5.76 13.65 16.33
CA SER A 249 4.42 14.22 16.46
C SER A 249 3.39 13.54 15.55
N LEU A 250 3.81 13.09 14.35
CA LEU A 250 2.96 12.33 13.43
C LEU A 250 2.69 10.92 13.98
N PHE A 251 3.71 10.25 14.51
CA PHE A 251 3.60 8.91 15.12
C PHE A 251 2.72 8.90 16.37
N ALA A 252 2.68 10.01 17.10
CA ALA A 252 1.81 10.15 18.24
C ALA A 252 0.34 10.41 17.88
N LEU A 253 -0.02 10.59 16.60
CA LEU A 253 -1.39 10.97 16.20
C LEU A 253 -2.33 9.77 16.20
N ALA A 254 -2.09 8.81 15.33
CA ALA A 254 -2.85 7.58 15.21
C ALA A 254 -1.89 6.41 15.09
N GLN A 255 -2.20 5.31 15.75
CA GLN A 255 -1.34 4.12 15.83
C GLN A 255 -2.13 2.86 15.52
N ASP A 256 -1.43 1.87 14.97
CA ASP A 256 -1.92 0.52 14.83
C ASP A 256 -1.54 -0.29 16.08
N HIS A 257 -2.56 -0.78 16.77
CA HIS A 257 -2.39 -1.67 17.92
C HIS A 257 -2.58 -3.11 17.46
N VAL A 258 -1.47 -3.79 17.22
CA VAL A 258 -1.46 -5.18 16.76
C VAL A 258 -1.75 -6.11 17.93
N VAL A 259 -2.62 -7.10 17.73
CA VAL A 259 -3.06 -8.08 18.73
C VAL A 259 -2.41 -9.43 18.45
N LEU A 260 -1.55 -9.87 19.36
CA LEU A 260 -0.77 -11.11 19.26
C LEU A 260 -1.22 -12.14 20.31
N ASP A 261 -1.15 -13.42 19.96
CA ASP A 261 -1.46 -14.53 20.86
C ASP A 261 -0.39 -14.72 21.98
N ARG A 262 0.78 -14.10 21.82
CA ARG A 262 1.92 -14.19 22.76
C ARG A 262 2.78 -12.91 22.69
N PRO A 263 3.53 -12.61 23.73
CA PRO A 263 4.50 -11.51 23.74
C PRO A 263 5.55 -11.66 22.63
N LEU A 264 6.15 -10.54 22.22
CA LEU A 264 7.31 -10.53 21.35
C LEU A 264 8.46 -11.29 21.99
N SER A 265 9.19 -12.05 21.17
CA SER A 265 10.29 -12.91 21.63
C SER A 265 11.61 -12.15 21.82
N GLY A 266 11.71 -10.92 21.27
CA GLY A 266 12.95 -10.15 21.18
C GLY A 266 13.83 -10.56 19.98
N GLN A 267 13.32 -11.42 19.10
CA GLN A 267 13.98 -11.81 17.86
C GLN A 267 13.33 -11.08 16.68
N ALA A 268 14.06 -10.17 16.04
CA ALA A 268 13.52 -9.27 15.03
C ALA A 268 12.77 -10.00 13.89
N GLY A 269 13.32 -11.08 13.36
CA GLY A 269 12.70 -11.83 12.25
C GLY A 269 11.35 -12.45 12.63
N PRO A 270 11.27 -13.35 13.64
CA PRO A 270 10.01 -13.94 14.09
C PRO A 270 8.99 -12.91 14.58
N ASP A 271 9.42 -11.87 15.28
CA ASP A 271 8.55 -10.82 15.79
C ASP A 271 7.99 -9.95 14.66
N GLY A 272 8.83 -9.61 13.67
CA GLY A 272 8.41 -8.89 12.48
C GLY A 272 7.39 -9.68 11.66
N GLN A 273 7.63 -10.97 11.46
CA GLN A 273 6.66 -11.85 10.77
C GLN A 273 5.32 -11.93 11.52
N ALA A 274 5.35 -12.00 12.86
CA ALA A 274 4.13 -12.05 13.65
C ALA A 274 3.32 -10.74 13.53
N ILE A 275 3.99 -9.58 13.57
CA ILE A 275 3.35 -8.26 13.41
C ILE A 275 2.75 -8.13 12.00
N LEU A 276 3.53 -8.42 10.95
CA LEU A 276 3.07 -8.32 9.56
C LEU A 276 1.90 -9.26 9.26
N ALA A 277 1.96 -10.50 9.74
CA ALA A 277 0.87 -11.46 9.61
C ALA A 277 -0.41 -11.01 10.34
N ALA A 278 -0.27 -10.40 11.52
CA ALA A 278 -1.39 -9.86 12.26
C ALA A 278 -2.03 -8.66 11.54
N LEU A 279 -1.22 -7.72 11.01
CA LEU A 279 -1.72 -6.61 10.19
C LEU A 279 -2.46 -7.14 8.95
N ALA A 280 -1.87 -8.06 8.19
CA ALA A 280 -2.46 -8.66 7.00
C ALA A 280 -3.81 -9.35 7.28
N LYS A 281 -3.94 -9.97 8.46
CA LYS A 281 -5.17 -10.65 8.89
C LYS A 281 -6.21 -9.69 9.49
N GLY A 282 -5.86 -8.42 9.76
CA GLY A 282 -6.70 -7.49 10.51
C GLY A 282 -6.79 -7.82 12.01
N ARG A 283 -5.78 -8.50 12.57
CA ARG A 283 -5.61 -8.65 14.02
C ARG A 283 -4.99 -7.38 14.63
N CYS A 284 -5.65 -6.27 14.39
CA CYS A 284 -5.25 -4.95 14.90
C CYS A 284 -6.46 -4.03 15.00
N TYR A 285 -6.26 -2.91 15.64
CA TYR A 285 -7.20 -1.79 15.64
C TYR A 285 -6.45 -0.47 15.55
N VAL A 286 -7.11 0.54 15.00
CA VAL A 286 -6.60 1.91 14.93
C VAL A 286 -7.00 2.66 16.19
N GLY A 287 -6.02 3.25 16.88
CA GLY A 287 -6.19 4.15 18.01
C GLY A 287 -5.80 5.57 17.66
N LEU A 288 -6.62 6.56 18.02
CA LEU A 288 -6.26 7.98 17.95
C LEU A 288 -5.53 8.37 19.25
N ASP A 289 -4.26 7.93 19.36
CA ASP A 289 -3.46 8.01 20.60
C ASP A 289 -3.13 9.45 21.01
N ALA A 290 -3.20 10.38 20.07
CA ALA A 290 -3.12 11.79 20.41
C ALA A 290 -4.28 12.23 21.31
N LEU A 291 -5.47 11.66 21.17
CA LEU A 291 -6.64 12.00 21.99
C LEU A 291 -6.56 11.34 23.37
N ALA A 292 -6.29 10.04 23.42
CA ALA A 292 -6.12 9.25 24.63
C ALA A 292 -5.31 7.99 24.32
N PRO A 293 -4.51 7.45 25.25
CA PRO A 293 -3.80 6.19 25.05
C PRO A 293 -4.77 5.04 24.72
N ALA A 294 -4.58 4.37 23.58
CA ALA A 294 -5.48 3.36 23.07
C ALA A 294 -4.98 1.91 23.31
N GLY A 295 -3.83 1.72 23.96
CA GLY A 295 -3.15 0.42 24.06
C GLY A 295 -3.90 -0.68 24.83
N GLU A 296 -4.93 -0.34 25.59
CA GLU A 296 -5.71 -1.29 26.39
C GLU A 296 -7.17 -1.39 25.91
N PHE A 297 -7.39 -1.72 24.64
CA PHE A 297 -8.70 -2.01 24.06
C PHE A 297 -8.77 -3.46 23.56
N SER A 298 -9.93 -4.07 23.70
CA SER A 298 -10.24 -5.42 23.26
C SER A 298 -11.58 -5.47 22.54
N PHE A 299 -11.60 -6.19 21.42
CA PHE A 299 -12.84 -6.62 20.76
C PHE A 299 -12.74 -8.11 20.46
N THR A 300 -13.56 -8.90 21.17
CA THR A 300 -13.50 -10.36 21.14
C THR A 300 -14.87 -10.98 20.95
N ALA A 301 -14.87 -12.22 20.48
CA ALA A 301 -16.03 -13.10 20.46
C ALA A 301 -15.74 -14.33 21.30
N GLU A 302 -16.74 -14.81 22.06
CA GLU A 302 -16.60 -16.01 22.88
C GLU A 302 -17.81 -16.95 22.70
N VAL A 303 -17.50 -18.23 22.51
CA VAL A 303 -18.51 -19.30 22.41
C VAL A 303 -17.89 -20.63 22.81
N GLY A 304 -18.57 -21.38 23.66
CA GLY A 304 -18.13 -22.71 24.08
C GLY A 304 -16.76 -22.71 24.76
N GLY A 305 -16.40 -21.64 25.49
CA GLY A 305 -15.09 -21.49 26.14
C GLY A 305 -13.93 -21.16 25.20
N ARG A 306 -14.20 -20.96 23.90
CA ARG A 306 -13.21 -20.52 22.92
C ARG A 306 -13.36 -19.03 22.68
N ARG A 307 -12.22 -18.35 22.61
CA ARG A 307 -12.14 -16.91 22.35
C ARG A 307 -11.57 -16.65 20.95
N PHE A 308 -12.11 -15.64 20.28
CA PHE A 308 -11.73 -15.15 18.97
C PHE A 308 -11.50 -13.65 19.08
N THR A 309 -10.69 -13.09 18.20
CA THR A 309 -10.44 -11.65 18.15
C THR A 309 -10.61 -11.11 16.73
N MET A 310 -10.35 -9.85 16.53
CA MET A 310 -10.37 -9.18 15.23
C MET A 310 -9.62 -10.01 14.17
N GLY A 311 -10.15 -10.03 12.95
CA GLY A 311 -9.62 -10.85 11.85
C GLY A 311 -9.99 -12.33 11.90
N ASP A 312 -10.63 -12.82 12.97
CA ASP A 312 -11.06 -14.21 13.06
C ASP A 312 -12.47 -14.42 12.51
N THR A 313 -12.72 -15.62 12.00
CA THR A 313 -14.04 -16.10 11.60
C THR A 313 -14.57 -17.10 12.62
N VAL A 314 -15.82 -16.93 13.03
CA VAL A 314 -16.51 -17.79 13.99
C VAL A 314 -17.88 -18.20 13.43
N ALA A 315 -18.27 -19.45 13.66
CA ALA A 315 -19.59 -19.90 13.25
C ALA A 315 -20.70 -19.22 14.08
N PRO A 316 -21.86 -18.91 13.47
CA PRO A 316 -23.01 -18.41 14.22
C PRO A 316 -23.44 -19.42 15.31
N ASP A 317 -23.65 -18.93 16.52
CA ASP A 317 -24.15 -19.72 17.66
C ASP A 317 -25.04 -18.82 18.52
N PRO A 318 -26.19 -19.28 19.02
CA PRO A 318 -27.05 -18.49 19.91
C PRO A 318 -26.35 -17.99 21.18
N ARG A 319 -25.27 -18.67 21.60
CA ARG A 319 -24.47 -18.35 22.79
C ARG A 319 -23.26 -17.48 22.47
N LEU A 320 -23.02 -17.11 21.21
CA LEU A 320 -21.89 -16.27 20.83
C LEU A 320 -22.05 -14.88 21.44
N ILE A 321 -21.07 -14.47 22.22
CA ILE A 321 -21.03 -13.15 22.86
C ILE A 321 -19.87 -12.36 22.26
N LEU A 322 -20.19 -11.19 21.69
CA LEU A 322 -19.21 -10.17 21.33
C LEU A 322 -18.99 -9.25 22.51
N THR A 323 -17.73 -8.96 22.82
CA THR A 323 -17.35 -8.06 23.91
C THR A 323 -16.38 -7.02 23.41
N ALA A 324 -16.72 -5.73 23.60
CA ALA A 324 -15.81 -4.61 23.45
C ALA A 324 -15.53 -4.00 24.81
N ALA A 325 -14.27 -3.99 25.23
CA ALA A 325 -13.86 -3.62 26.58
C ALA A 325 -12.48 -2.95 26.56
N GLY A 326 -12.14 -2.27 27.65
CA GLY A 326 -10.80 -1.71 27.83
C GLY A 326 -10.78 -0.55 28.79
N ARG A 327 -9.59 0.05 28.97
CA ARG A 327 -9.46 1.31 29.68
C ARG A 327 -9.78 2.45 28.73
N MET A 328 -10.76 3.27 29.07
CA MET A 328 -11.32 4.27 28.19
C MET A 328 -11.41 5.64 28.88
N PRO A 329 -11.44 6.74 28.13
CA PRO A 329 -11.81 8.05 28.68
C PRO A 329 -13.21 8.05 29.30
N ALA A 330 -13.39 8.88 30.33
CA ALA A 330 -14.69 9.01 30.98
C ALA A 330 -15.81 9.39 29.97
N GLY A 331 -16.96 8.72 30.07
CA GLY A 331 -18.10 8.93 29.17
C GLY A 331 -17.89 8.40 27.76
N ALA A 332 -16.82 7.62 27.49
CA ALA A 332 -16.61 7.00 26.18
C ALA A 332 -17.74 6.02 25.85
N ARG A 333 -18.26 6.10 24.63
CA ARG A 333 -19.34 5.26 24.14
C ARG A 333 -18.79 4.22 23.16
N VAL A 334 -19.05 2.97 23.47
CA VAL A 334 -18.70 1.82 22.65
C VAL A 334 -19.89 1.48 21.76
N ARG A 335 -19.65 1.36 20.45
CA ARG A 335 -20.64 0.90 19.47
C ARG A 335 -20.15 -0.40 18.84
N ILE A 336 -21.02 -1.39 18.78
CA ILE A 336 -20.82 -2.57 17.94
C ILE A 336 -21.68 -2.40 16.69
N LEU A 337 -21.05 -2.44 15.53
CA LEU A 337 -21.70 -2.38 14.23
C LEU A 337 -21.78 -3.79 13.64
N ARG A 338 -22.85 -4.06 12.90
CA ARG A 338 -23.00 -5.25 12.05
C ARG A 338 -23.26 -4.79 10.63
N ASP A 339 -22.44 -5.22 9.69
CA ASP A 339 -22.56 -4.87 8.26
C ASP A 339 -22.66 -3.36 8.03
N GLY A 340 -21.87 -2.56 8.78
CA GLY A 340 -21.86 -1.11 8.76
C GLY A 340 -22.97 -0.42 9.56
N GLY A 341 -24.04 -1.13 9.93
CA GLY A 341 -25.14 -0.61 10.74
C GLY A 341 -24.92 -0.79 12.24
N GLU A 342 -25.44 0.13 13.07
CA GLU A 342 -25.35 0.01 14.52
C GLU A 342 -26.16 -1.17 15.02
N ALA A 343 -25.51 -2.09 15.73
CA ALA A 343 -26.12 -3.25 16.34
C ALA A 343 -26.32 -3.10 17.84
N ALA A 344 -25.46 -2.36 18.52
CA ALA A 344 -25.55 -2.03 19.94
C ALA A 344 -24.68 -0.83 20.29
N GLU A 345 -25.04 -0.10 21.35
CA GLU A 345 -24.25 0.97 21.95
C GLU A 345 -24.31 0.91 23.47
N GLY A 346 -23.21 1.26 24.13
CA GLY A 346 -23.09 1.30 25.60
C GLY A 346 -21.96 2.21 26.06
N GLU A 347 -21.89 2.52 27.35
CA GLU A 347 -20.82 3.34 27.93
C GLU A 347 -19.72 2.45 28.54
N GLY A 348 -18.46 2.69 28.15
CA GLY A 348 -17.26 2.07 28.70
C GLY A 348 -17.07 0.60 28.35
N PHE A 349 -18.07 -0.23 28.54
CA PHE A 349 -18.06 -1.67 28.28
C PHE A 349 -19.32 -2.08 27.54
N LEU A 350 -19.19 -2.96 26.56
CA LEU A 350 -20.34 -3.48 25.83
C LEU A 350 -20.17 -4.97 25.53
N ALA A 351 -21.10 -5.76 26.02
CA ALA A 351 -21.22 -7.18 25.67
C ALA A 351 -22.59 -7.42 25.01
N ARG A 352 -22.59 -8.19 23.94
CA ARG A 352 -23.80 -8.51 23.18
C ARG A 352 -23.78 -9.92 22.60
N THR A 353 -24.91 -10.63 22.70
CA THR A 353 -25.13 -11.87 21.93
C THR A 353 -25.19 -11.56 20.44
N ALA A 354 -24.48 -12.31 19.62
CA ALA A 354 -24.41 -12.15 18.17
C ALA A 354 -24.78 -13.45 17.44
N PRO A 355 -26.07 -13.88 17.49
CA PRO A 355 -26.50 -15.14 16.90
C PRO A 355 -26.59 -15.10 15.36
N GLN A 356 -26.59 -13.91 14.78
CA GLN A 356 -26.81 -13.75 13.34
C GLN A 356 -25.50 -13.61 12.57
N PRO A 357 -25.40 -14.20 11.37
CA PRO A 357 -24.27 -13.97 10.48
C PRO A 357 -24.10 -12.48 10.16
N GLY A 358 -22.86 -12.05 9.95
CA GLY A 358 -22.51 -10.69 9.58
C GLY A 358 -21.07 -10.35 9.91
N VAL A 359 -20.65 -9.18 9.50
CA VAL A 359 -19.34 -8.58 9.79
C VAL A 359 -19.49 -7.64 10.98
N TYR A 360 -18.86 -7.98 12.09
CA TYR A 360 -18.98 -7.20 13.33
C TYR A 360 -17.70 -6.44 13.61
N ARG A 361 -17.80 -5.13 13.81
CA ARG A 361 -16.69 -4.28 14.25
C ARG A 361 -17.11 -3.33 15.37
N ALA A 362 -16.14 -2.83 16.12
CA ALA A 362 -16.37 -1.90 17.21
C ALA A 362 -15.81 -0.51 16.89
N GLU A 363 -16.52 0.51 17.31
CA GLU A 363 -16.05 1.89 17.36
C GLU A 363 -16.16 2.40 18.79
N VAL A 364 -15.16 3.19 19.22
CA VAL A 364 -15.27 3.92 20.49
C VAL A 364 -15.24 5.41 20.22
N ARG A 365 -16.22 6.11 20.72
CA ARG A 365 -16.38 7.56 20.60
C ARG A 365 -16.23 8.24 21.94
N VAL A 366 -15.57 9.38 21.95
CA VAL A 366 -15.32 10.18 23.16
C VAL A 366 -16.18 11.45 23.08
N PRO A 367 -16.92 11.84 24.13
CA PRO A 367 -17.71 13.05 24.15
C PRO A 367 -16.91 14.29 23.74
N GLY A 368 -17.51 15.13 22.88
CA GLY A 368 -16.86 16.34 22.37
C GLY A 368 -15.90 16.14 21.19
N TRP A 369 -15.71 14.90 20.74
CA TRP A 369 -14.88 14.57 19.57
C TRP A 369 -15.72 13.91 18.47
N SER A 370 -15.60 14.41 17.25
CA SER A 370 -16.35 13.88 16.10
C SER A 370 -15.73 12.64 15.50
N THR A 371 -14.40 12.50 15.57
CA THR A 371 -13.65 11.33 15.08
C THR A 371 -13.70 10.23 16.13
N PRO A 372 -13.96 8.96 15.74
CA PRO A 372 -13.82 7.83 16.65
C PRO A 372 -12.40 7.79 17.24
N TRP A 373 -12.31 7.50 18.53
CA TRP A 373 -11.04 7.28 19.21
C TRP A 373 -10.44 5.91 18.86
N ILE A 374 -11.29 4.90 18.73
CA ILE A 374 -10.87 3.55 18.31
C ILE A 374 -11.74 3.09 17.15
N LEU A 375 -11.10 2.46 16.16
CA LEU A 375 -11.70 1.72 15.05
C LEU A 375 -11.14 0.30 15.07
N SER A 376 -11.97 -0.69 15.42
CA SER A 376 -11.52 -2.08 15.38
C SER A 376 -11.61 -2.66 13.98
N ASN A 377 -10.75 -3.61 13.65
CA ASN A 377 -11.00 -4.55 12.58
C ASN A 377 -12.18 -5.48 12.97
N PRO A 378 -12.82 -6.14 11.98
CA PRO A 378 -13.99 -6.94 12.24
C PRO A 378 -13.67 -8.34 12.81
N ILE A 379 -14.68 -8.91 13.47
CA ILE A 379 -14.88 -10.34 13.67
C ILE A 379 -15.95 -10.80 12.69
N TYR A 380 -15.68 -11.87 11.95
CA TYR A 380 -16.54 -12.40 10.91
C TYR A 380 -17.40 -13.53 11.47
N VAL A 381 -18.71 -13.35 11.54
CA VAL A 381 -19.63 -14.38 12.04
C VAL A 381 -20.31 -15.02 10.84
N PHE A 382 -19.76 -16.14 10.36
CA PHE A 382 -20.25 -16.85 9.18
C PHE A 382 -20.13 -18.37 9.36
N GLY A 383 -21.10 -19.10 8.81
CA GLY A 383 -21.00 -20.56 8.68
C GLY A 383 -19.91 -20.95 7.66
N PRO A 384 -19.48 -22.22 7.66
CA PRO A 384 -18.35 -22.69 6.84
C PRO A 384 -18.49 -22.38 5.34
N GLU A 385 -19.68 -22.52 4.77
CA GLU A 385 -19.94 -22.26 3.36
C GLU A 385 -19.75 -20.77 3.01
N ALA A 386 -20.37 -19.87 3.78
CA ALA A 386 -20.23 -18.43 3.57
C ALA A 386 -18.80 -17.95 3.84
N ALA A 387 -18.12 -18.52 4.83
CA ALA A 387 -16.71 -18.23 5.10
C ALA A 387 -15.82 -18.66 3.92
N ALA A 388 -16.04 -19.84 3.34
CA ALA A 388 -15.32 -20.32 2.17
C ALA A 388 -15.56 -19.42 0.94
N ALA A 389 -16.82 -19.02 0.68
CA ALA A 389 -17.14 -18.09 -0.41
C ALA A 389 -16.44 -16.72 -0.24
N ARG A 390 -16.40 -16.17 0.98
CA ARG A 390 -15.68 -14.92 1.28
C ARG A 390 -14.17 -15.06 1.05
N ALA A 391 -13.59 -16.17 1.52
CA ALA A 391 -12.17 -16.47 1.29
C ALA A 391 -11.86 -16.59 -0.21
N GLN A 392 -12.76 -17.20 -0.99
CA GLN A 392 -12.61 -17.28 -2.44
C GLN A 392 -12.68 -15.91 -3.12
N ASN A 393 -13.57 -15.02 -2.67
CA ASN A 393 -13.66 -13.65 -3.18
C ASN A 393 -12.41 -12.79 -2.85
N ALA A 394 -11.71 -13.12 -1.79
CA ALA A 394 -10.46 -12.48 -1.39
C ALA A 394 -9.20 -13.17 -1.96
N ALA A 395 -9.34 -14.35 -2.58
CA ALA A 395 -8.22 -15.09 -3.11
C ALA A 395 -7.74 -14.49 -4.45
N TRP A 396 -6.47 -14.75 -4.76
CA TRP A 396 -6.00 -14.57 -6.11
C TRP A 396 -6.71 -15.58 -7.03
N PRO A 397 -7.21 -15.14 -8.20
CA PRO A 397 -7.72 -16.08 -9.17
C PRO A 397 -6.59 -17.03 -9.59
N ALA A 398 -6.91 -18.30 -9.76
CA ALA A 398 -5.96 -19.23 -10.35
C ALA A 398 -5.57 -18.71 -11.74
N GLU A 399 -4.29 -18.56 -11.99
CA GLU A 399 -3.81 -18.17 -13.31
C GLU A 399 -4.15 -19.32 -14.28
N PRO A 400 -4.98 -19.08 -15.30
CA PRO A 400 -5.31 -20.14 -16.24
C PRO A 400 -4.02 -20.56 -16.98
N PRO A 401 -3.86 -21.83 -17.34
CA PRO A 401 -2.72 -22.25 -18.14
C PRO A 401 -2.69 -21.42 -19.43
N ALA A 402 -1.49 -20.96 -19.81
CA ALA A 402 -1.33 -20.19 -21.02
C ALA A 402 -1.85 -20.99 -22.23
N PRO A 403 -2.65 -20.40 -23.10
CA PRO A 403 -3.24 -21.07 -24.26
C PRO A 403 -2.13 -21.55 -25.21
N ALA A 404 -2.46 -22.51 -26.07
CA ALA A 404 -1.60 -22.86 -27.18
C ALA A 404 -1.57 -21.69 -28.20
N ALA A 405 -0.47 -21.53 -28.92
CA ALA A 405 -0.41 -20.60 -30.04
C ALA A 405 -1.34 -21.08 -31.14
N GLY A 406 -2.23 -20.22 -31.63
CA GLY A 406 -3.02 -20.46 -32.84
C GLY A 406 -2.19 -20.23 -34.10
N GLU A 407 -1.30 -19.25 -34.07
CA GLU A 407 -0.37 -18.90 -35.14
C GLU A 407 0.98 -18.52 -34.52
N THR A 408 2.06 -19.12 -35.02
CA THR A 408 3.43 -18.82 -34.59
C THR A 408 3.96 -17.60 -35.31
N ILE A 409 4.49 -16.63 -34.56
CA ILE A 409 5.19 -15.46 -35.08
C ILE A 409 6.67 -15.78 -35.29
N ASP A 410 7.32 -16.41 -34.31
CA ASP A 410 8.72 -16.83 -34.35
C ASP A 410 8.97 -17.96 -33.33
N GLY A 411 9.55 -19.05 -33.81
CA GLY A 411 10.00 -20.18 -32.99
C GLY A 411 11.51 -20.32 -32.94
N PHE A 412 12.25 -19.36 -33.47
CA PHE A 412 13.73 -19.24 -33.44
C PHE A 412 14.52 -20.48 -33.91
N ASN A 413 13.91 -21.32 -34.73
CA ASN A 413 14.48 -22.59 -35.24
C ASN A 413 15.19 -22.43 -36.60
N GLY A 414 16.23 -21.61 -36.69
CA GLY A 414 17.02 -21.46 -37.90
C GLY A 414 17.19 -20.03 -38.41
N GLY A 415 16.67 -19.09 -37.68
CA GLY A 415 16.72 -17.64 -37.91
C GLY A 415 15.73 -16.92 -37.03
N SER A 416 15.71 -15.61 -37.08
CA SER A 416 14.74 -14.82 -36.35
C SER A 416 14.32 -13.59 -37.12
N SER A 417 13.03 -13.25 -37.00
CA SER A 417 12.47 -11.98 -37.46
C SER A 417 12.66 -10.84 -36.44
N PHE A 418 13.22 -11.14 -35.27
CA PHE A 418 13.59 -10.17 -34.26
C PHE A 418 15.05 -9.74 -34.39
N ALA A 419 15.30 -8.46 -34.19
CA ALA A 419 16.63 -7.87 -34.16
C ALA A 419 16.96 -7.29 -32.79
N ALA A 420 18.21 -7.38 -32.37
CA ALA A 420 18.70 -6.78 -31.13
C ALA A 420 18.96 -5.28 -31.32
N GLU A 421 18.36 -4.47 -30.46
CA GLU A 421 18.53 -3.02 -30.41
C GLU A 421 18.75 -2.56 -28.97
N PHE A 422 19.54 -1.53 -28.79
CA PHE A 422 19.83 -1.00 -27.46
C PHE A 422 20.32 0.45 -27.54
N ASP A 423 20.15 1.20 -26.47
CA ASP A 423 20.67 2.58 -26.37
C ASP A 423 22.20 2.60 -26.29
N PRO A 424 22.87 3.73 -26.63
CA PRO A 424 24.33 3.82 -26.70
C PRO A 424 25.08 3.56 -25.39
N SER A 425 24.42 3.62 -24.23
CA SER A 425 25.05 3.35 -22.92
C SER A 425 24.87 1.90 -22.45
N SER A 426 23.92 1.21 -23.07
CA SER A 426 23.61 -0.19 -22.81
C SER A 426 24.35 -1.10 -23.80
N SER A 427 24.36 -2.38 -23.53
CA SER A 427 24.91 -3.38 -24.44
C SER A 427 24.08 -4.65 -24.47
N MET A 428 24.00 -5.26 -25.66
CA MET A 428 23.30 -6.52 -25.87
C MET A 428 24.00 -7.33 -26.96
N ASP A 429 23.98 -8.66 -26.83
CA ASP A 429 24.48 -9.53 -27.90
C ASP A 429 23.58 -9.38 -29.15
N ARG A 430 24.20 -9.16 -30.29
CA ARG A 430 23.47 -9.02 -31.58
C ARG A 430 23.07 -10.38 -32.17
N ASN A 431 23.67 -11.48 -31.69
CA ASN A 431 23.26 -12.82 -32.08
C ASN A 431 22.02 -13.25 -31.27
N VAL A 432 20.87 -13.07 -31.89
CA VAL A 432 19.56 -13.27 -31.23
C VAL A 432 19.28 -14.77 -31.03
N VAL A 433 19.67 -15.64 -31.95
CA VAL A 433 19.31 -17.07 -31.90
C VAL A 433 20.36 -17.89 -31.17
N ALA A 434 19.93 -18.66 -30.16
CA ALA A 434 20.73 -19.65 -29.45
C ALA A 434 20.15 -21.04 -29.74
N ALA A 435 20.88 -21.82 -30.56
CA ALA A 435 20.49 -23.17 -30.90
C ALA A 435 20.51 -24.09 -29.67
N GLY A 436 19.51 -24.95 -29.52
CA GLY A 436 19.39 -25.90 -28.41
C GLY A 436 19.04 -25.27 -27.07
N ALA A 437 18.71 -23.98 -27.02
CA ALA A 437 18.39 -23.26 -25.80
C ALA A 437 16.88 -23.27 -25.43
N GLY A 438 16.02 -23.68 -26.36
CA GLY A 438 14.58 -23.77 -26.16
C GLY A 438 14.13 -24.84 -25.15
N PRO A 439 12.86 -24.85 -24.74
CA PRO A 439 12.37 -25.74 -23.68
C PRO A 439 12.43 -27.24 -24.02
N ASP A 440 12.40 -27.58 -25.29
CA ASP A 440 12.46 -28.95 -25.83
C ASP A 440 13.77 -29.25 -26.58
N GLY A 441 14.81 -28.40 -26.42
CA GLY A 441 16.06 -28.48 -27.18
C GLY A 441 15.98 -27.79 -28.54
N SER A 442 14.91 -27.07 -28.85
CA SER A 442 14.76 -26.19 -30.02
C SER A 442 15.69 -24.96 -29.94
N GLY A 443 15.66 -24.09 -30.92
CA GLY A 443 16.25 -22.76 -30.83
C GLY A 443 15.44 -21.85 -29.87
N ALA A 444 16.10 -20.82 -29.36
CA ALA A 444 15.40 -19.77 -28.62
C ALA A 444 16.04 -18.39 -28.91
N ALA A 445 15.28 -17.31 -28.82
CA ALA A 445 15.88 -15.98 -28.74
C ALA A 445 16.65 -15.83 -27.45
N ARG A 446 17.86 -15.28 -27.53
CA ARG A 446 18.73 -15.00 -26.40
C ARG A 446 18.97 -13.50 -26.28
N MET A 447 18.44 -12.91 -25.25
CA MET A 447 18.64 -11.51 -24.90
C MET A 447 19.66 -11.42 -23.76
N ALA A 448 20.96 -11.47 -24.10
CA ALA A 448 22.03 -11.23 -23.14
C ALA A 448 22.28 -9.71 -23.08
N PHE A 449 21.85 -9.07 -22.00
CA PHE A 449 21.78 -7.62 -21.88
C PHE A 449 22.56 -7.07 -20.69
N ARG A 450 22.95 -5.80 -20.79
CA ARG A 450 23.44 -4.97 -19.69
C ARG A 450 22.89 -3.57 -19.87
N LEU A 451 22.09 -3.10 -18.90
CA LEU A 451 21.58 -1.74 -18.87
C LEU A 451 22.67 -0.74 -18.48
N GLY A 452 22.78 0.34 -19.24
CA GLY A 452 23.61 1.47 -18.89
C GLY A 452 23.07 2.29 -17.74
N ALA A 453 23.88 3.20 -17.21
CA ALA A 453 23.40 4.21 -16.26
C ALA A 453 22.76 5.38 -17.02
N PRO A 454 21.70 6.01 -16.46
CA PRO A 454 21.15 7.24 -17.01
C PRO A 454 22.19 8.37 -16.90
N GLY A 455 22.15 9.31 -17.85
CA GLY A 455 23.08 10.44 -17.91
C GLY A 455 22.43 11.70 -18.45
N PRO A 456 23.15 12.84 -18.46
CA PRO A 456 22.63 14.08 -19.00
C PRO A 456 22.14 13.91 -20.44
N GLY A 457 20.89 14.30 -20.70
CA GLY A 457 20.24 14.14 -22.03
C GLY A 457 19.84 12.71 -22.41
N ARG A 458 20.05 11.75 -21.52
CA ARG A 458 19.68 10.34 -21.69
C ARG A 458 19.10 9.79 -20.38
N PRO A 459 17.86 10.14 -20.05
CA PRO A 459 17.21 9.70 -18.81
C PRO A 459 16.80 8.21 -18.83
N PHE A 460 16.70 7.59 -20.03
CA PHE A 460 16.29 6.20 -20.20
C PHE A 460 17.39 5.38 -20.87
N THR A 461 17.60 4.17 -20.35
CA THR A 461 18.47 3.16 -20.95
C THR A 461 17.67 1.89 -21.14
N TRP A 462 17.95 1.17 -22.24
CA TRP A 462 17.15 0.02 -22.63
C TRP A 462 17.91 -0.95 -23.52
N CYS A 463 17.45 -2.20 -23.53
CA CYS A 463 17.79 -3.26 -24.48
C CYS A 463 16.50 -3.90 -24.97
N ALA A 464 16.41 -4.22 -26.27
CA ALA A 464 15.19 -4.76 -26.86
C ALA A 464 15.44 -5.79 -27.95
N LEU A 465 14.50 -6.72 -28.10
CA LEU A 465 14.29 -7.53 -29.30
C LEU A 465 13.10 -6.95 -30.05
N VAL A 466 13.28 -6.56 -31.30
CA VAL A 466 12.31 -5.83 -32.11
C VAL A 466 11.97 -6.60 -33.37
N ASN A 467 10.69 -6.95 -33.53
CA ASN A 467 10.12 -7.46 -34.77
C ASN A 467 9.37 -6.31 -35.46
N ARG A 468 9.78 -5.96 -36.68
CA ARG A 468 9.21 -4.85 -37.49
C ARG A 468 8.32 -5.33 -38.65
N GLN A 469 7.85 -6.57 -38.61
CA GLN A 469 6.94 -7.09 -39.61
C GLN A 469 5.51 -6.60 -39.32
N PRO A 470 4.89 -5.79 -40.23
CA PRO A 470 3.51 -5.40 -40.05
C PRO A 470 2.57 -6.60 -40.05
N ARG A 471 1.54 -6.55 -39.20
CA ARG A 471 0.59 -7.64 -39.02
C ARG A 471 -0.83 -7.12 -38.81
N ASP A 472 -1.78 -7.88 -39.30
CA ASP A 472 -3.18 -7.79 -38.88
C ASP A 472 -3.42 -8.86 -37.80
N LEU A 473 -3.70 -8.41 -36.60
CA LEU A 473 -4.02 -9.27 -35.45
C LEU A 473 -5.51 -9.19 -35.05
N THR A 474 -6.36 -8.71 -35.96
CA THR A 474 -7.80 -8.65 -35.76
C THR A 474 -8.35 -10.04 -35.43
N GLY A 475 -9.21 -10.11 -34.41
CA GLY A 475 -9.79 -11.37 -33.93
C GLY A 475 -8.89 -12.20 -33.01
N ARG A 476 -7.62 -11.83 -32.86
CA ARG A 476 -6.73 -12.46 -31.85
C ARG A 476 -6.94 -11.81 -30.48
N ARG A 477 -6.74 -12.58 -29.42
CA ARG A 477 -6.94 -12.14 -28.03
C ARG A 477 -5.66 -11.73 -27.33
N GLY A 478 -4.49 -12.15 -27.81
CA GLY A 478 -3.22 -11.81 -27.16
C GLY A 478 -2.01 -12.51 -27.76
N LEU A 479 -0.85 -12.21 -27.16
CA LEU A 479 0.41 -12.90 -27.43
C LEU A 479 0.60 -14.05 -26.44
N VAL A 480 1.26 -15.10 -26.87
CA VAL A 480 1.74 -16.21 -26.04
C VAL A 480 3.22 -16.47 -26.37
N LEU A 481 4.01 -16.77 -25.35
CA LEU A 481 5.43 -17.05 -25.49
C LEU A 481 5.92 -17.97 -24.38
N ALA A 482 6.99 -18.70 -24.61
CA ALA A 482 7.78 -19.34 -23.58
C ALA A 482 8.91 -18.39 -23.15
N ILE A 483 9.16 -18.27 -21.85
CA ILE A 483 10.16 -17.35 -21.31
C ILE A 483 10.91 -17.98 -20.14
N LYS A 484 12.22 -17.66 -20.04
CA LYS A 484 13.13 -18.06 -18.98
C LYS A 484 14.17 -16.96 -18.76
N GLY A 485 14.72 -16.85 -17.55
CA GLY A 485 15.85 -15.98 -17.22
C GLY A 485 16.93 -16.71 -16.44
N ASP A 486 18.18 -16.23 -16.45
CA ASP A 486 19.21 -16.66 -15.51
C ASP A 486 19.01 -16.03 -14.11
N GLY A 487 18.08 -15.08 -14.01
CA GLY A 487 17.59 -14.41 -12.81
C GLY A 487 16.11 -14.06 -12.91
N GLU A 488 15.61 -13.34 -11.92
CA GLU A 488 14.27 -12.74 -11.95
C GLU A 488 14.38 -11.34 -12.58
N TYR A 489 13.85 -11.17 -13.78
CA TYR A 489 13.83 -9.90 -14.51
C TYR A 489 12.40 -9.56 -14.90
N ARG A 490 12.11 -8.26 -15.00
CA ARG A 490 10.90 -7.75 -15.62
C ARG A 490 11.17 -7.46 -17.09
N LEU A 491 10.33 -7.99 -17.95
CA LEU A 491 10.35 -7.75 -19.40
C LEU A 491 9.05 -7.08 -19.82
N TRP A 492 9.14 -5.97 -20.54
CA TRP A 492 7.98 -5.39 -21.21
C TRP A 492 7.72 -6.11 -22.52
N VAL A 493 6.51 -6.61 -22.69
CA VAL A 493 5.98 -7.10 -23.95
C VAL A 493 5.18 -5.97 -24.57
N GLN A 494 5.61 -5.47 -25.73
CA GLN A 494 4.99 -4.35 -26.39
C GLN A 494 4.41 -4.75 -27.75
N VAL A 495 3.22 -4.23 -28.04
CA VAL A 495 2.61 -4.17 -29.37
C VAL A 495 2.57 -2.71 -29.78
N ARG A 496 3.10 -2.38 -30.94
CA ARG A 496 3.07 -1.01 -31.47
C ARG A 496 2.22 -0.96 -32.72
N ASP A 497 1.19 -0.16 -32.69
CA ASP A 497 0.31 0.09 -33.83
C ASP A 497 0.57 1.44 -34.48
N ALA A 498 -0.05 1.68 -35.61
CA ALA A 498 0.08 2.93 -36.36
C ALA A 498 -0.82 4.00 -35.73
N ASN A 499 -0.22 5.08 -35.24
CA ASN A 499 -0.93 6.29 -34.81
C ASN A 499 -0.22 7.53 -35.39
N PRO A 500 -0.69 8.09 -36.50
CA PRO A 500 -0.05 9.24 -37.15
C PRO A 500 0.05 10.49 -36.26
N ALA A 501 -0.74 10.59 -35.21
CA ALA A 501 -0.68 11.68 -34.25
C ALA A 501 0.40 11.50 -33.17
N SER A 502 0.99 10.30 -33.06
CA SER A 502 2.07 10.02 -32.12
C SER A 502 3.37 10.73 -32.54
N PRO A 503 4.10 11.36 -31.61
CA PRO A 503 5.43 11.90 -31.86
C PRO A 503 6.51 10.82 -32.10
N ASP A 504 6.21 9.56 -31.81
CA ASP A 504 7.12 8.43 -31.87
C ASP A 504 7.01 7.73 -33.25
N ASP A 505 7.54 8.35 -34.30
CA ASP A 505 7.55 7.84 -35.68
C ASP A 505 6.18 7.40 -36.20
N GLY A 506 5.09 8.03 -35.72
CA GLY A 506 3.73 7.68 -36.11
C GLY A 506 3.28 6.30 -35.58
N THR A 507 3.88 5.83 -34.51
CA THR A 507 3.46 4.61 -33.81
C THR A 507 3.06 4.89 -32.36
N GLU A 508 2.22 4.03 -31.82
CA GLU A 508 1.82 4.04 -30.44
C GLU A 508 2.23 2.73 -29.78
N SER A 509 2.81 2.82 -28.58
CA SER A 509 3.30 1.65 -27.84
C SER A 509 2.31 1.23 -26.76
N TRP A 510 1.85 0.00 -26.85
CA TRP A 510 1.00 -0.68 -25.87
C TRP A 510 1.81 -1.78 -25.21
N PHE A 511 1.84 -1.86 -23.88
CA PHE A 511 2.69 -2.80 -23.19
C PHE A 511 2.04 -3.41 -21.94
N ALA A 512 2.48 -4.61 -21.61
CA ALA A 512 2.29 -5.26 -20.32
C ALA A 512 3.63 -5.83 -19.86
N SER A 513 3.77 -6.08 -18.56
CA SER A 513 4.97 -6.68 -18.03
C SER A 513 4.81 -8.19 -17.87
N VAL A 514 5.92 -8.91 -18.04
CA VAL A 514 6.08 -10.29 -17.63
C VAL A 514 7.36 -10.41 -16.81
N ARG A 515 7.38 -11.30 -15.81
CA ARG A 515 8.60 -11.60 -15.05
C ARG A 515 9.19 -12.92 -15.51
N THR A 516 10.51 -13.01 -15.53
CA THR A 516 11.21 -14.27 -15.81
C THR A 516 11.34 -15.12 -14.54
N ALA A 517 11.59 -16.40 -14.74
CA ALA A 517 12.00 -17.36 -13.72
C ALA A 517 13.17 -18.18 -14.25
N LYS A 518 13.88 -18.90 -13.37
CA LYS A 518 14.98 -19.78 -13.78
C LYS A 518 14.52 -20.97 -14.63
N GLU A 519 13.27 -21.34 -14.47
CA GLU A 519 12.64 -22.41 -15.25
C GLU A 519 11.84 -21.83 -16.42
N TRP A 520 11.78 -22.58 -17.52
CA TRP A 520 10.91 -22.23 -18.63
C TRP A 520 9.43 -22.21 -18.19
N ARG A 521 8.74 -21.16 -18.55
CA ARG A 521 7.30 -21.06 -18.39
C ARG A 521 6.65 -20.46 -19.62
N ARG A 522 5.46 -20.93 -19.96
CA ARG A 522 4.63 -20.32 -20.99
C ARG A 522 3.77 -19.23 -20.35
N VAL A 523 3.76 -18.06 -20.95
CA VAL A 523 2.98 -16.91 -20.49
C VAL A 523 2.07 -16.41 -21.59
N ALA A 524 0.87 -15.94 -21.22
CA ALA A 524 -0.04 -15.26 -22.11
C ALA A 524 -0.07 -13.77 -21.76
N VAL A 525 -0.13 -12.93 -22.79
CA VAL A 525 -0.26 -11.48 -22.67
C VAL A 525 -1.51 -11.06 -23.44
N PRO A 526 -2.69 -11.05 -22.81
CA PRO A 526 -3.93 -10.61 -23.44
C PRO A 526 -3.86 -9.14 -23.86
N PHE A 527 -4.42 -8.82 -25.03
CA PHE A 527 -4.38 -7.46 -25.56
C PHE A 527 -5.19 -6.46 -24.72
N ASP A 528 -6.20 -6.92 -24.01
CA ASP A 528 -6.99 -6.09 -23.08
C ASP A 528 -6.23 -5.71 -21.80
N ARG A 529 -5.11 -6.40 -21.49
CA ARG A 529 -4.18 -6.03 -20.43
C ARG A 529 -3.15 -4.99 -20.86
N LEU A 530 -2.96 -4.76 -22.15
CA LEU A 530 -1.99 -3.78 -22.65
C LEU A 530 -2.46 -2.36 -22.32
N ARG A 531 -1.51 -1.52 -21.92
CA ARG A 531 -1.74 -0.10 -21.62
C ARG A 531 -0.76 0.75 -22.39
N SER A 532 -1.22 1.90 -22.90
CA SER A 532 -0.36 2.88 -23.54
C SER A 532 -0.04 4.03 -22.59
N ILE A 533 1.24 4.44 -22.56
CA ILE A 533 1.71 5.67 -21.95
C ILE A 533 2.23 6.64 -23.01
N THR A 534 2.03 6.34 -24.30
CA THR A 534 2.47 7.18 -25.40
C THR A 534 1.76 8.53 -25.34
N ARG A 535 2.53 9.60 -25.36
CA ARG A 535 1.97 10.95 -25.42
C ARG A 535 1.20 11.15 -26.73
N GLY A 536 -0.08 11.49 -26.63
CA GLY A 536 -0.95 11.61 -27.80
C GLY A 536 -1.57 10.28 -28.23
N SER A 537 -1.61 9.29 -27.32
CA SER A 537 -2.39 8.07 -27.51
C SER A 537 -3.85 8.41 -27.85
N ASP A 538 -4.43 7.68 -28.79
CA ASP A 538 -5.86 7.76 -29.08
C ASP A 538 -6.70 6.87 -28.13
N GLY A 539 -6.05 6.14 -27.23
CA GLY A 539 -6.68 5.28 -26.23
C GLY A 539 -7.18 3.95 -26.79
N LYS A 540 -6.80 3.57 -28.02
CA LYS A 540 -7.25 2.35 -28.66
C LYS A 540 -6.10 1.62 -29.34
N LEU A 541 -5.86 0.36 -28.97
CA LEU A 541 -4.96 -0.53 -29.68
C LEU A 541 -5.59 -0.97 -31.02
N ASP A 542 -5.02 -0.53 -32.15
CA ASP A 542 -5.51 -0.87 -33.50
C ASP A 542 -4.83 -2.15 -34.02
N LEU A 543 -5.45 -3.29 -33.72
CA LEU A 543 -4.92 -4.62 -34.07
C LEU A 543 -4.81 -4.87 -35.57
N GLU A 544 -5.56 -4.14 -36.41
CA GLU A 544 -5.46 -4.23 -37.88
C GLU A 544 -4.14 -3.61 -38.41
N LYS A 545 -3.54 -2.71 -37.61
CA LYS A 545 -2.40 -1.90 -38.05
C LYS A 545 -1.16 -2.06 -37.18
N VAL A 546 -0.96 -3.23 -36.62
CA VAL A 546 0.25 -3.53 -35.82
C VAL A 546 1.50 -3.38 -36.69
N ARG A 547 2.47 -2.62 -36.21
CA ARG A 547 3.76 -2.35 -36.87
C ARG A 547 4.92 -3.08 -36.28
N GLN A 548 4.90 -3.30 -34.95
CA GLN A 548 6.01 -3.92 -34.26
C GLN A 548 5.52 -4.76 -33.07
N ILE A 549 6.28 -5.83 -32.79
CA ILE A 549 6.23 -6.55 -31.52
C ILE A 549 7.60 -6.42 -30.89
N VAL A 550 7.68 -6.02 -29.63
CA VAL A 550 8.93 -5.66 -28.97
C VAL A 550 8.99 -6.29 -27.58
N PHE A 551 10.14 -6.85 -27.25
CA PHE A 551 10.48 -7.30 -25.91
C PHE A 551 11.56 -6.38 -25.36
N VAL A 552 11.30 -5.65 -24.27
CA VAL A 552 12.18 -4.59 -23.75
C VAL A 552 12.51 -4.81 -22.31
N VAL A 553 13.79 -4.67 -21.96
CA VAL A 553 14.27 -4.41 -20.60
C VAL A 553 14.78 -2.98 -20.54
N ASP A 554 14.27 -2.17 -19.62
CA ASP A 554 14.64 -0.77 -19.46
C ASP A 554 14.69 -0.36 -17.99
N LEU A 555 14.94 0.93 -17.72
CA LEU A 555 14.97 1.46 -16.35
C LEU A 555 13.58 1.56 -15.69
N GLY A 556 12.51 1.35 -16.41
CA GLY A 556 11.17 1.19 -15.83
C GLY A 556 10.96 -0.22 -15.26
N ALA A 557 11.68 -1.20 -15.82
CA ALA A 557 11.63 -2.61 -15.44
C ALA A 557 12.71 -3.01 -14.43
N GLU A 558 13.91 -2.45 -14.58
CA GLU A 558 15.12 -2.90 -13.88
C GLU A 558 15.92 -1.76 -13.29
N LYS A 559 16.80 -2.07 -12.33
CA LYS A 559 17.73 -1.11 -11.74
C LYS A 559 18.87 -0.76 -12.74
N PRO A 560 19.46 0.45 -12.69
CA PRO A 560 20.61 0.81 -13.52
C PRO A 560 21.77 -0.18 -13.32
N GLY A 561 22.41 -0.62 -14.41
CA GLY A 561 23.54 -1.54 -14.35
C GLY A 561 23.13 -3.02 -14.25
N THR A 562 21.83 -3.33 -14.17
CA THR A 562 21.36 -4.73 -14.24
C THR A 562 21.85 -5.39 -15.52
N GLN A 563 22.36 -6.61 -15.37
CA GLN A 563 22.79 -7.45 -16.47
C GLN A 563 22.28 -8.87 -16.30
N GLY A 564 22.00 -9.54 -17.40
CA GLY A 564 21.53 -10.92 -17.36
C GLY A 564 21.18 -11.45 -18.74
N THR A 565 20.58 -12.63 -18.75
CA THR A 565 20.13 -13.29 -19.96
C THR A 565 18.67 -13.72 -19.82
N ILE A 566 17.87 -13.32 -20.79
CA ILE A 566 16.49 -13.77 -20.96
C ILE A 566 16.44 -14.61 -22.23
N TRP A 567 15.77 -15.76 -22.17
CA TRP A 567 15.45 -16.59 -23.33
C TRP A 567 13.95 -16.53 -23.59
N ILE A 568 13.60 -16.40 -24.87
CA ILE A 568 12.22 -16.33 -25.35
C ILE A 568 12.08 -17.33 -26.48
N ASP A 569 10.99 -18.11 -26.48
CA ASP A 569 10.69 -19.07 -27.52
C ASP A 569 9.18 -19.16 -27.77
N ASP A 570 8.79 -19.83 -28.85
CA ASP A 570 7.39 -20.08 -29.21
C ASP A 570 6.51 -18.82 -29.19
N VAL A 571 7.04 -17.71 -29.71
CA VAL A 571 6.24 -16.47 -29.81
C VAL A 571 5.12 -16.66 -30.82
N GLY A 572 3.89 -16.49 -30.37
CA GLY A 572 2.70 -16.62 -31.21
C GLY A 572 1.53 -15.78 -30.71
N VAL A 573 0.41 -15.89 -31.40
CA VAL A 573 -0.89 -15.29 -31.00
C VAL A 573 -1.87 -16.40 -30.65
N PHE A 574 -2.83 -16.08 -29.78
CA PHE A 574 -3.93 -16.98 -29.42
C PHE A 574 -5.30 -16.32 -29.66
N ASP A 575 -6.30 -17.19 -29.83
CA ASP A 575 -7.70 -16.82 -30.11
C ASP A 575 -8.53 -16.67 -28.84
#